data_8f5af1149dba57faf965df3415370954
#
_entry.id   8f5af1149dba57faf965df3415370954
#
_cell.length_a   1.000
_cell.length_b   1.000
_cell.length_c   1.000
_cell.angle_alpha   90.00
_cell.angle_beta   90.00
_cell.angle_gamma   90.00
#
_symmetry.space_group_name_H-M   'P 1'
#
loop_
_entity.id
_entity.type
_entity.pdbx_description
1 polymer ?
#
loop_
_entity_poly.entity_id
_entity_poly.type
_entity_poly.pdbx_seq_one_letter_code
_entity_poly.pdbx_strand_id
1 'polypeptide(L)'
;AAMAAEDLDFVVHYGDYIYVSDGGTLTIDDYRGVYRRFKANPYLQELHARYPMVVMWDDGEFVNGIDRTMEPVRFAAARQAWFEFMPVVRPADDPERVHRAFEWGSLVDFTMLDVRSRRDRAIESNDPTTLLPTTDTALPSGAAIFDPDRTCLGPDQKAWLKDRLVTGDFTWRHIGHGYPFVALRLEDYDTPEARADPPEGFHVNGGKFLSTEQWDGYWAERRELIVQASPRRLGP
;
A
#
# COMPACT_ATOMS: atom_id res chain seq x y z
N ALA A 1 20.34 -12.45 8.04
CA ALA A 1 21.23 -13.57 7.74
C ALA A 1 20.81 -14.34 6.48
N ALA A 2 19.61 -14.94 6.41
CA ALA A 2 19.24 -15.78 5.26
C ALA A 2 19.28 -15.00 3.93
N MET A 3 18.54 -13.90 3.79
CA MET A 3 18.53 -13.08 2.56
C MET A 3 19.93 -12.57 2.15
N ALA A 4 20.80 -12.23 3.13
CA ALA A 4 22.14 -11.77 2.81
C ALA A 4 23.06 -12.91 2.31
N ALA A 5 22.67 -14.18 2.48
CA ALA A 5 23.42 -15.34 1.98
C ALA A 5 22.99 -15.77 0.57
N GLU A 6 21.88 -15.25 0.06
CA GLU A 6 21.41 -15.53 -1.30
C GLU A 6 22.24 -14.77 -2.35
N ASP A 7 22.12 -15.16 -3.61
CA ASP A 7 22.69 -14.43 -4.75
C ASP A 7 21.58 -13.60 -5.41
N LEU A 8 21.53 -12.30 -5.06
CA LEU A 8 20.46 -11.39 -5.44
C LEU A 8 21.01 -10.23 -6.27
N ASP A 9 20.25 -9.75 -7.24
CA ASP A 9 20.55 -8.49 -7.94
C ASP A 9 20.17 -7.27 -7.09
N PHE A 10 19.02 -7.33 -6.43
CA PHE A 10 18.51 -6.27 -5.53
C PHE A 10 17.42 -6.81 -4.60
N VAL A 11 17.03 -6.01 -3.61
CA VAL A 11 15.95 -6.31 -2.67
C VAL A 11 14.84 -5.29 -2.83
N VAL A 12 13.60 -5.74 -2.89
CA VAL A 12 12.42 -4.87 -2.86
C VAL A 12 11.75 -4.92 -1.51
N HIS A 13 11.40 -3.76 -0.96
CA HIS A 13 10.74 -3.64 0.33
C HIS A 13 9.55 -2.68 0.21
N TYR A 14 8.35 -3.16 0.51
CA TYR A 14 7.10 -2.45 0.29
C TYR A 14 6.55 -1.77 1.55
N GLY A 15 7.42 -1.34 2.45
CA GLY A 15 7.04 -0.65 3.67
C GLY A 15 7.07 -1.51 4.92
N ASP A 16 6.70 -0.92 6.06
CA ASP A 16 6.82 -1.52 7.37
C ASP A 16 8.27 -1.91 7.73
N TYR A 17 9.22 -1.10 7.29
CA TYR A 17 10.62 -1.28 7.66
C TYR A 17 10.86 -0.98 9.13
N ILE A 18 10.08 -0.07 9.67
CA ILE A 18 10.03 0.26 11.10
C ILE A 18 8.58 0.24 11.58
N TYR A 19 8.39 0.14 12.88
CA TYR A 19 7.09 0.32 13.51
C TYR A 19 7.19 1.40 14.57
N VAL A 20 6.40 2.46 14.39
CA VAL A 20 6.31 3.59 15.32
C VAL A 20 5.19 3.38 16.34
N SER A 21 5.27 4.10 17.45
CA SER A 21 4.18 4.15 18.43
C SER A 21 3.23 5.29 18.09
N ASP A 22 1.94 5.01 17.98
CA ASP A 22 0.92 6.00 17.59
C ASP A 22 0.87 7.22 18.53
N GLY A 23 1.05 7.00 19.82
CA GLY A 23 1.03 8.07 20.83
C GLY A 23 2.41 8.56 21.29
N GLY A 24 3.49 7.87 20.93
CA GLY A 24 4.85 8.14 21.45
C GLY A 24 5.85 8.63 20.41
N THR A 25 5.53 8.58 19.11
CA THR A 25 6.41 9.03 18.04
C THR A 25 5.78 10.23 17.35
N LEU A 26 6.21 11.43 17.69
CA LEU A 26 5.59 12.68 17.25
C LEU A 26 6.56 13.62 16.54
N THR A 27 7.81 13.66 17.00
CA THR A 27 8.84 14.58 16.50
C THR A 27 9.80 13.88 15.54
N ILE A 28 10.55 14.67 14.78
CA ILE A 28 11.60 14.16 13.89
C ILE A 28 12.63 13.33 14.64
N ASP A 29 12.98 13.70 15.87
CA ASP A 29 13.98 12.98 16.66
C ASP A 29 13.43 11.65 17.21
N ASP A 30 12.13 11.57 17.48
CA ASP A 30 11.47 10.31 17.83
C ASP A 30 11.56 9.34 16.63
N TYR A 31 11.17 9.78 15.43
CA TYR A 31 11.26 8.97 14.20
C TYR A 31 12.70 8.52 13.92
N ARG A 32 13.66 9.42 14.02
CA ARG A 32 15.09 9.09 13.86
C ARG A 32 15.55 8.06 14.91
N GLY A 33 15.06 8.16 16.13
CA GLY A 33 15.31 7.20 17.21
C GLY A 33 14.83 5.80 16.86
N VAL A 34 13.63 5.69 16.29
CA VAL A 34 13.07 4.40 15.83
C VAL A 34 13.93 3.83 14.69
N TYR A 35 14.26 4.62 13.67
CA TYR A 35 15.13 4.15 12.57
C TYR A 35 16.50 3.67 13.07
N ARG A 36 17.16 4.42 13.96
CA ARG A 36 18.46 4.02 14.52
C ARG A 36 18.37 2.66 15.23
N ARG A 37 17.29 2.44 15.99
CA ARG A 37 17.07 1.17 16.68
C ARG A 37 16.92 0.00 15.71
N PHE A 38 16.10 0.13 14.67
CA PHE A 38 15.90 -0.94 13.67
C PHE A 38 17.17 -1.17 12.85
N LYS A 39 17.84 -0.11 12.39
CA LYS A 39 19.07 -0.19 11.58
C LYS A 39 20.31 -0.61 12.40
N ALA A 40 20.23 -0.65 13.72
CA ALA A 40 21.27 -1.23 14.56
C ALA A 40 21.32 -2.77 14.45
N ASN A 41 20.32 -3.42 13.85
CA ASN A 41 20.33 -4.86 13.63
C ASN A 41 21.43 -5.24 12.62
N PRO A 42 22.43 -6.09 13.05
CA PRO A 42 23.57 -6.42 12.20
C PRO A 42 23.19 -7.16 10.92
N TYR A 43 22.13 -7.93 10.93
CA TYR A 43 21.65 -8.66 9.74
C TYR A 43 21.03 -7.73 8.69
N LEU A 44 20.38 -6.64 9.14
CA LEU A 44 19.90 -5.60 8.22
C LEU A 44 21.06 -4.79 7.65
N GLN A 45 22.08 -4.48 8.46
CA GLN A 45 23.29 -3.80 7.99
C GLN A 45 24.01 -4.64 6.94
N GLU A 46 24.17 -5.94 7.17
CA GLU A 46 24.76 -6.87 6.21
C GLU A 46 23.97 -6.89 4.88
N LEU A 47 22.64 -6.96 4.95
CA LEU A 47 21.78 -6.96 3.77
C LEU A 47 21.92 -5.66 2.95
N HIS A 48 21.85 -4.51 3.63
CA HIS A 48 22.01 -3.19 3.00
C HIS A 48 23.43 -2.97 2.41
N ALA A 49 24.45 -3.58 3.01
CA ALA A 49 25.82 -3.48 2.51
C ALA A 49 26.05 -4.32 1.24
N ARG A 50 25.29 -5.41 1.07
CA ARG A 50 25.45 -6.34 -0.05
C ARG A 50 24.61 -5.99 -1.27
N TYR A 51 23.38 -5.54 -1.06
CA TYR A 51 22.40 -5.42 -2.14
C TYR A 51 21.78 -4.03 -2.21
N PRO A 52 21.60 -3.48 -3.43
CA PRO A 52 20.75 -2.33 -3.64
C PRO A 52 19.33 -2.61 -3.14
N MET A 53 18.68 -1.62 -2.56
CA MET A 53 17.31 -1.75 -2.10
C MET A 53 16.38 -0.78 -2.83
N VAL A 54 15.28 -1.33 -3.34
CA VAL A 54 14.15 -0.57 -3.86
C VAL A 54 13.08 -0.56 -2.80
N VAL A 55 12.79 0.59 -2.24
CA VAL A 55 11.96 0.71 -1.05
C VAL A 55 10.78 1.64 -1.28
N MET A 56 9.65 1.33 -0.66
CA MET A 56 8.50 2.21 -0.49
C MET A 56 8.12 2.19 0.99
N TRP A 57 7.42 3.17 1.47
CA TRP A 57 6.82 3.14 2.81
C TRP A 57 5.47 2.42 2.84
N ASP A 58 5.06 2.03 4.02
CA ASP A 58 3.67 1.72 4.36
C ASP A 58 3.25 2.57 5.57
N ASP A 59 2.38 2.11 6.45
CA ASP A 59 1.95 2.93 7.59
C ASP A 59 2.88 2.83 8.81
N GLY A 60 3.60 1.74 8.97
CA GLY A 60 4.56 1.55 10.06
C GLY A 60 5.63 2.64 10.16
N GLU A 61 5.98 3.28 9.05
CA GLU A 61 6.91 4.41 8.99
C GLU A 61 6.31 5.73 9.47
N PHE A 62 4.99 5.83 9.63
CA PHE A 62 4.27 7.06 9.98
C PHE A 62 3.42 6.92 11.23
N VAL A 63 2.31 6.23 11.10
CA VAL A 63 1.33 5.87 12.12
C VAL A 63 0.37 4.85 11.53
N ASN A 64 -0.09 3.91 12.35
CA ASN A 64 -1.03 2.89 11.88
C ASN A 64 -2.24 3.50 11.16
N GLY A 65 -2.56 2.97 9.98
CA GLY A 65 -3.69 3.40 9.18
C GLY A 65 -3.58 4.80 8.55
N ILE A 66 -2.36 5.35 8.40
CA ILE A 66 -2.14 6.69 7.80
C ILE A 66 -2.92 6.90 6.51
N ASP A 67 -3.45 8.10 6.37
CA ASP A 67 -4.09 8.65 5.17
C ASP A 67 -3.76 10.14 4.99
N ARG A 68 -4.32 10.78 3.97
CA ARG A 68 -4.06 12.19 3.62
C ARG A 68 -4.47 13.20 4.70
N THR A 69 -5.16 12.78 5.75
CA THR A 69 -5.60 13.64 6.85
C THR A 69 -4.67 13.62 8.05
N MET A 70 -3.55 12.87 7.98
CA MET A 70 -2.53 12.89 9.03
C MET A 70 -2.08 14.31 9.34
N GLU A 71 -1.85 14.59 10.62
CA GLU A 71 -1.37 15.89 11.08
C GLU A 71 -0.11 16.31 10.31
N PRO A 72 -0.10 17.49 9.65
CA PRO A 72 0.95 17.86 8.68
C PRO A 72 2.36 17.92 9.25
N VAL A 73 2.53 18.39 10.50
CA VAL A 73 3.87 18.50 11.14
C VAL A 73 4.43 17.13 11.42
N ARG A 74 3.60 16.22 11.94
CA ARG A 74 3.97 14.83 12.18
C ARG A 74 4.27 14.11 10.88
N PHE A 75 3.46 14.30 9.84
CA PHE A 75 3.70 13.72 8.51
C PHE A 75 5.04 14.19 7.94
N ALA A 76 5.34 15.49 8.02
CA ALA A 76 6.61 16.05 7.55
C ALA A 76 7.82 15.47 8.30
N ALA A 77 7.71 15.30 9.63
CA ALA A 77 8.75 14.69 10.45
C ALA A 77 9.01 13.22 10.06
N ALA A 78 7.96 12.41 9.95
CA ALA A 78 8.06 11.01 9.54
C ALA A 78 8.68 10.86 8.15
N ARG A 79 8.16 11.63 7.18
CA ARG A 79 8.66 11.64 5.80
C ARG A 79 10.13 12.08 5.72
N GLN A 80 10.52 13.12 6.46
CA GLN A 80 11.90 13.55 6.49
C GLN A 80 12.81 12.44 7.03
N ALA A 81 12.44 11.80 8.15
CA ALA A 81 13.21 10.70 8.71
C ALA A 81 13.33 9.53 7.72
N TRP A 82 12.24 9.20 7.01
CA TRP A 82 12.28 8.17 5.98
C TRP A 82 13.33 8.48 4.88
N PHE A 83 13.34 9.68 4.34
CA PHE A 83 14.34 10.07 3.35
C PHE A 83 15.78 10.13 3.88
N GLU A 84 15.98 10.36 5.18
CA GLU A 84 17.29 10.35 5.81
C GLU A 84 17.84 8.93 6.01
N PHE A 85 16.96 7.97 6.23
CA PHE A 85 17.36 6.61 6.59
C PHE A 85 17.17 5.56 5.50
N MET A 86 16.35 5.83 4.50
CA MET A 86 16.09 4.88 3.42
C MET A 86 16.81 5.30 2.12
N PRO A 87 17.26 4.33 1.29
CA PRO A 87 18.07 4.61 0.11
C PRO A 87 17.23 5.14 -1.07
N VAL A 88 16.61 6.29 -0.88
CA VAL A 88 15.78 6.95 -1.88
C VAL A 88 16.22 8.39 -2.09
N VAL A 89 16.41 8.77 -3.33
CA VAL A 89 16.71 10.15 -3.72
C VAL A 89 15.41 10.91 -3.92
N ARG A 90 15.31 12.09 -3.34
CA ARG A 90 14.19 12.99 -3.59
C ARG A 90 14.24 13.51 -5.03
N PRO A 91 13.16 13.40 -5.81
CA PRO A 91 13.14 14.01 -7.14
C PRO A 91 13.34 15.52 -7.06
N ALA A 92 14.16 16.07 -7.96
CA ALA A 92 14.44 17.50 -7.95
C ALA A 92 13.26 18.36 -8.45
N ASP A 93 12.43 17.77 -9.31
CA ASP A 93 11.22 18.38 -9.87
C ASP A 93 10.04 18.40 -8.90
N ASP A 94 9.98 17.42 -7.99
CA ASP A 94 8.95 17.32 -6.97
C ASP A 94 9.51 16.57 -5.73
N PRO A 95 10.10 17.29 -4.76
CA PRO A 95 10.67 16.69 -3.55
C PRO A 95 9.65 15.95 -2.64
N GLU A 96 8.36 16.15 -2.90
CA GLU A 96 7.28 15.50 -2.18
C GLU A 96 6.86 14.16 -2.80
N ARG A 97 7.22 13.94 -4.06
CA ARG A 97 6.89 12.73 -4.79
C ARG A 97 7.76 11.55 -4.35
N VAL A 98 7.13 10.45 -4.02
CA VAL A 98 7.83 9.19 -3.67
C VAL A 98 7.51 8.06 -4.63
N HIS A 99 6.34 8.09 -5.27
CA HIS A 99 6.05 7.15 -6.32
C HIS A 99 7.02 7.34 -7.48
N ARG A 100 7.50 6.26 -8.02
CA ARG A 100 8.54 6.25 -9.05
C ARG A 100 8.51 4.97 -9.84
N ALA A 101 9.16 4.98 -10.97
CA ALA A 101 9.39 3.79 -11.77
C ALA A 101 10.83 3.75 -12.27
N PHE A 102 11.30 2.58 -12.58
CA PHE A 102 12.55 2.34 -13.28
C PHE A 102 12.40 1.10 -14.15
N GLU A 103 13.23 1.04 -15.17
CA GLU A 103 13.18 0.00 -16.18
C GLU A 103 14.39 -0.93 -16.03
N TRP A 104 14.12 -2.22 -16.01
CA TRP A 104 15.16 -3.24 -16.07
C TRP A 104 15.27 -3.75 -17.50
N GLY A 105 16.03 -3.01 -18.31
CA GLY A 105 16.07 -3.21 -19.76
C GLY A 105 14.68 -3.11 -20.38
N SER A 106 14.39 -3.96 -21.36
CA SER A 106 13.04 -4.15 -21.92
C SER A 106 12.23 -5.23 -21.19
N LEU A 107 12.82 -5.84 -20.16
CA LEU A 107 12.19 -6.97 -19.47
C LEU A 107 11.12 -6.53 -18.49
N VAL A 108 11.44 -5.57 -17.62
CA VAL A 108 10.54 -5.17 -16.54
C VAL A 108 10.40 -3.65 -16.45
N ASP A 109 9.16 -3.18 -16.48
CA ASP A 109 8.76 -1.88 -15.97
C ASP A 109 8.43 -2.02 -14.48
N PHE A 110 9.26 -1.45 -13.62
CA PHE A 110 9.14 -1.57 -12.17
C PHE A 110 8.55 -0.27 -11.60
N THR A 111 7.30 -0.32 -11.19
CA THR A 111 6.53 0.82 -10.67
C THR A 111 6.29 0.67 -9.18
N MET A 112 6.65 1.69 -8.38
CA MET A 112 6.47 1.75 -6.93
C MET A 112 5.43 2.81 -6.59
N LEU A 113 4.35 2.41 -5.91
CA LEU A 113 3.21 3.26 -5.58
C LEU A 113 3.19 3.66 -4.11
N ASP A 114 2.86 4.92 -3.87
CA ASP A 114 2.43 5.41 -2.57
C ASP A 114 0.92 5.21 -2.42
N VAL A 115 0.52 4.21 -1.70
CA VAL A 115 -0.89 3.86 -1.46
C VAL A 115 -1.39 4.36 -0.10
N ARG A 116 -0.60 5.20 0.58
CA ARG A 116 -0.88 5.65 1.94
C ARG A 116 -1.11 7.16 2.04
N SER A 117 -0.11 7.97 1.63
CA SER A 117 -0.11 9.39 1.95
C SER A 117 -1.15 10.22 1.16
N ARG A 118 -1.64 9.69 0.05
CA ARG A 118 -2.62 10.35 -0.83
C ARG A 118 -4.04 9.78 -0.74
N ARG A 119 -4.20 8.67 -0.04
CA ARG A 119 -5.49 7.99 0.02
C ARG A 119 -6.51 8.77 0.86
N ASP A 120 -7.77 8.62 0.50
CA ASP A 120 -8.87 9.00 1.36
C ASP A 120 -8.89 8.12 2.61
N ARG A 121 -9.44 8.66 3.69
CA ARG A 121 -9.61 7.92 4.93
C ARG A 121 -10.38 6.63 4.69
N ALA A 122 -9.98 5.55 5.35
CA ALA A 122 -10.71 4.30 5.34
C ALA A 122 -12.17 4.51 5.79
N ILE A 123 -13.08 3.74 5.22
CA ILE A 123 -14.49 3.79 5.61
C ILE A 123 -14.60 3.05 6.93
N GLU A 124 -15.06 3.74 7.96
CA GLU A 124 -15.27 3.15 9.27
C GLU A 124 -16.49 2.24 9.24
N SER A 125 -16.39 1.07 9.86
CA SER A 125 -17.55 0.23 10.11
C SER A 125 -18.42 0.86 11.18
N ASN A 126 -19.74 0.86 10.97
CA ASN A 126 -20.71 1.23 12.01
C ASN A 126 -20.96 0.08 13.00
N ASP A 127 -20.34 -1.08 12.80
CA ASP A 127 -20.47 -2.23 13.69
C ASP A 127 -19.32 -2.25 14.70
N PRO A 128 -19.54 -1.89 15.97
CA PRO A 128 -18.50 -1.87 16.98
C PRO A 128 -18.02 -3.26 17.39
N THR A 129 -18.68 -4.32 16.95
CA THR A 129 -18.34 -5.71 17.30
C THR A 129 -17.36 -6.34 16.30
N THR A 130 -17.14 -5.72 15.15
CA THR A 130 -16.18 -6.19 14.15
C THR A 130 -14.85 -5.46 14.33
N LEU A 131 -13.80 -6.22 14.59
CA LEU A 131 -12.41 -5.71 14.64
C LEU A 131 -11.90 -5.26 13.26
N LEU A 132 -12.61 -5.60 12.19
CA LEU A 132 -12.26 -5.26 10.82
C LEU A 132 -13.35 -4.36 10.25
N PRO A 133 -12.99 -3.22 9.63
CA PRO A 133 -13.96 -2.42 8.90
C PRO A 133 -14.51 -3.25 7.76
N THR A 134 -15.73 -3.74 7.92
CA THR A 134 -16.40 -4.58 6.92
C THR A 134 -17.43 -3.75 6.19
N THR A 135 -17.39 -3.81 4.87
CA THR A 135 -18.38 -3.16 4.02
C THR A 135 -19.28 -4.23 3.43
N ASP A 136 -20.59 -4.11 3.66
CA ASP A 136 -21.57 -5.02 3.08
C ASP A 136 -21.61 -4.82 1.55
N THR A 137 -21.38 -5.90 0.79
CA THR A 137 -21.52 -5.89 -0.67
C THR A 137 -22.95 -5.76 -1.13
N ALA A 138 -23.92 -6.06 -0.25
CA ALA A 138 -25.34 -5.81 -0.46
C ALA A 138 -25.74 -4.35 -0.20
N LEU A 139 -24.77 -3.47 0.14
CA LEU A 139 -25.05 -2.04 0.26
C LEU A 139 -25.60 -1.50 -1.06
N PRO A 140 -26.63 -0.65 -1.01
CA PRO A 140 -27.21 -0.07 -2.20
C PRO A 140 -26.17 0.69 -3.04
N SER A 141 -26.42 0.80 -4.32
CA SER A 141 -25.62 1.61 -5.25
C SER A 141 -25.46 3.02 -4.66
N GLY A 142 -24.23 3.41 -4.34
CA GLY A 142 -23.94 4.64 -3.61
C GLY A 142 -23.22 4.44 -2.30
N ALA A 143 -22.94 3.20 -1.91
CA ALA A 143 -22.03 2.95 -0.78
C ALA A 143 -20.67 3.60 -1.05
N ALA A 144 -20.07 4.15 0.00
CA ALA A 144 -18.85 4.94 -0.13
C ALA A 144 -17.68 4.19 -0.79
N ILE A 145 -17.59 2.86 -0.71
CA ILE A 145 -16.56 2.08 -1.42
C ILE A 145 -16.70 2.12 -2.95
N PHE A 146 -17.90 2.38 -3.46
CA PHE A 146 -18.21 2.47 -4.89
C PHE A 146 -18.21 3.91 -5.41
N ASP A 147 -17.97 4.87 -4.52
CA ASP A 147 -17.86 6.28 -4.87
C ASP A 147 -16.68 6.48 -5.86
N PRO A 148 -16.92 6.95 -7.07
CA PRO A 148 -15.89 7.15 -8.08
C PRO A 148 -14.90 8.25 -7.73
N ASP A 149 -15.25 9.14 -6.79
CA ASP A 149 -14.41 10.25 -6.37
C ASP A 149 -13.43 9.84 -5.25
N ARG A 150 -13.63 8.66 -4.64
CA ARG A 150 -12.68 8.12 -3.68
C ARG A 150 -11.40 7.67 -4.36
N THR A 151 -10.28 8.01 -3.73
CA THR A 151 -8.96 7.69 -4.28
C THR A 151 -8.02 7.06 -3.26
N CYS A 152 -7.27 6.07 -3.71
CA CYS A 152 -6.12 5.48 -3.00
C CYS A 152 -4.81 6.19 -3.40
N LEU A 153 -4.69 6.60 -4.65
CA LEU A 153 -3.45 7.12 -5.23
C LEU A 153 -3.38 8.65 -5.27
N GLY A 154 -4.52 9.31 -5.16
CA GLY A 154 -4.65 10.72 -5.54
C GLY A 154 -4.66 10.91 -7.07
N PRO A 155 -5.12 12.08 -7.55
CA PRO A 155 -5.34 12.30 -8.99
C PRO A 155 -4.05 12.22 -9.81
N ASP A 156 -2.96 12.81 -9.33
CA ASP A 156 -1.70 12.92 -10.08
C ASP A 156 -1.02 11.56 -10.25
N GLN A 157 -0.87 10.80 -9.16
CA GLN A 157 -0.28 9.47 -9.21
C GLN A 157 -1.15 8.50 -10.02
N LYS A 158 -2.50 8.60 -9.89
CA LYS A 158 -3.42 7.80 -10.69
C LYS A 158 -3.25 8.08 -12.19
N ALA A 159 -3.20 9.34 -12.59
CA ALA A 159 -2.99 9.72 -13.98
C ALA A 159 -1.64 9.21 -14.52
N TRP A 160 -0.58 9.39 -13.75
CA TRP A 160 0.76 8.89 -14.07
C TRP A 160 0.79 7.36 -14.19
N LEU A 161 0.17 6.62 -13.27
CA LEU A 161 0.10 5.16 -13.35
C LEU A 161 -0.67 4.69 -14.59
N LYS A 162 -1.80 5.34 -14.89
CA LYS A 162 -2.60 4.99 -16.07
C LYS A 162 -1.81 5.16 -17.37
N ASP A 163 -1.01 6.19 -17.49
CA ASP A 163 -0.11 6.39 -18.63
C ASP A 163 0.93 5.26 -18.70
N ARG A 164 1.59 4.95 -17.58
CA ARG A 164 2.59 3.87 -17.54
C ARG A 164 2.03 2.50 -17.87
N LEU A 165 0.79 2.21 -17.52
CA LEU A 165 0.15 0.91 -17.82
C LEU A 165 0.02 0.64 -19.32
N VAL A 166 0.07 1.68 -20.16
CA VAL A 166 -0.13 1.56 -21.62
C VAL A 166 1.08 2.02 -22.43
N THR A 167 2.10 2.61 -21.80
CA THR A 167 3.27 3.17 -22.47
C THR A 167 4.46 2.20 -22.37
N GLY A 168 5.24 2.10 -23.46
CA GLY A 168 6.41 1.24 -23.55
C GLY A 168 6.06 -0.23 -23.85
N ASP A 169 7.07 -0.96 -24.33
CA ASP A 169 6.98 -2.38 -24.69
C ASP A 169 7.85 -3.20 -23.73
N PHE A 170 7.23 -3.62 -22.62
CA PHE A 170 7.89 -4.40 -21.57
C PHE A 170 7.25 -5.79 -21.50
N THR A 171 8.08 -6.79 -21.27
CA THR A 171 7.60 -8.16 -21.04
C THR A 171 6.75 -8.25 -19.77
N TRP A 172 7.19 -7.56 -18.71
CA TRP A 172 6.53 -7.53 -17.42
C TRP A 172 6.32 -6.11 -16.93
N ARG A 173 5.16 -5.85 -16.35
CA ARG A 173 4.89 -4.65 -15.57
C ARG A 173 4.71 -5.05 -14.11
N HIS A 174 5.66 -4.67 -13.29
CA HIS A 174 5.61 -4.92 -11.86
C HIS A 174 5.13 -3.66 -11.14
N ILE A 175 4.01 -3.79 -10.43
CA ILE A 175 3.43 -2.70 -9.64
C ILE A 175 3.57 -3.07 -8.17
N GLY A 176 4.45 -2.36 -7.47
CA GLY A 176 4.79 -2.61 -6.08
C GLY A 176 4.10 -1.62 -5.13
N HIS A 177 3.45 -2.17 -4.10
CA HIS A 177 2.85 -1.43 -2.99
C HIS A 177 2.61 -2.34 -1.78
N GLY A 178 2.30 -1.76 -0.61
CA GLY A 178 2.33 -2.41 0.70
C GLY A 178 1.18 -3.38 1.00
N TYR A 179 0.08 -3.42 0.25
CA TYR A 179 -1.06 -4.28 0.57
C TYR A 179 -1.73 -4.94 -0.65
N PRO A 180 -2.53 -6.01 -0.46
CA PRO A 180 -3.12 -6.77 -1.55
C PRO A 180 -3.98 -5.92 -2.49
N PHE A 181 -3.78 -6.11 -3.80
CA PHE A 181 -4.60 -5.49 -4.84
C PHE A 181 -5.90 -6.28 -5.11
N VAL A 182 -5.88 -7.60 -4.87
CA VAL A 182 -7.06 -8.46 -5.03
C VAL A 182 -8.10 -8.20 -3.96
N ALA A 183 -9.37 -8.41 -4.30
CA ALA A 183 -10.45 -8.33 -3.33
C ALA A 183 -10.30 -9.43 -2.26
N LEU A 184 -10.27 -9.01 -1.01
CA LEU A 184 -10.27 -9.93 0.11
C LEU A 184 -11.70 -10.03 0.65
N ARG A 185 -12.43 -10.99 0.15
CA ARG A 185 -13.80 -11.26 0.57
C ARG A 185 -13.87 -12.56 1.36
N LEU A 186 -14.77 -12.60 2.32
CA LEU A 186 -15.11 -13.82 3.08
C LEU A 186 -16.33 -14.54 2.46
N GLU A 187 -16.47 -14.50 1.15
CA GLU A 187 -17.64 -15.08 0.45
C GLU A 187 -17.79 -16.59 0.68
N ASP A 188 -16.67 -17.29 0.75
CA ASP A 188 -16.67 -18.76 0.93
C ASP A 188 -17.23 -19.21 2.28
N TYR A 189 -17.35 -18.31 3.25
CA TYR A 189 -17.91 -18.56 4.57
C TYR A 189 -19.35 -18.03 4.71
N ASP A 190 -19.91 -17.48 3.65
CA ASP A 190 -21.26 -16.90 3.68
C ASP A 190 -22.34 -17.88 3.21
N THR A 191 -22.16 -19.15 3.53
CA THR A 191 -23.20 -20.17 3.35
C THR A 191 -24.20 -20.16 4.51
N PRO A 192 -25.45 -20.61 4.30
CA PRO A 192 -26.43 -20.73 5.42
C PRO A 192 -25.88 -21.57 6.56
N GLU A 193 -25.09 -22.60 6.27
CA GLU A 193 -24.51 -23.51 7.25
C GLU A 193 -23.41 -22.80 8.07
N ALA A 194 -22.52 -22.05 7.41
CA ALA A 194 -21.47 -21.29 8.10
C ALA A 194 -22.04 -20.15 8.95
N ARG A 195 -23.17 -19.57 8.55
CA ARG A 195 -23.88 -18.57 9.37
C ARG A 195 -24.53 -19.19 10.63
N ALA A 196 -24.98 -20.44 10.53
CA ALA A 196 -25.61 -21.14 11.65
C ALA A 196 -24.58 -21.63 12.67
N ASP A 197 -23.37 -22.00 12.22
CA ASP A 197 -22.29 -22.52 13.06
C ASP A 197 -20.92 -22.04 12.50
N PRO A 198 -20.56 -20.75 12.73
CA PRO A 198 -19.32 -20.22 12.23
C PRO A 198 -18.14 -20.91 12.92
N PRO A 199 -17.06 -21.27 12.18
CA PRO A 199 -15.84 -21.77 12.78
C PRO A 199 -15.30 -20.80 13.85
N GLU A 200 -14.77 -21.34 14.93
CA GLU A 200 -14.26 -20.54 16.05
C GLU A 200 -13.20 -19.54 15.55
N GLY A 201 -13.43 -18.26 15.82
CA GLY A 201 -12.55 -17.16 15.37
C GLY A 201 -12.86 -16.59 13.97
N PHE A 202 -13.91 -17.08 13.27
CA PHE A 202 -14.36 -16.53 12.01
C PHE A 202 -15.68 -15.76 12.15
N HIS A 203 -15.69 -14.56 11.59
CA HIS A 203 -16.92 -13.79 11.42
C HIS A 203 -17.48 -14.02 10.02
N VAL A 204 -18.68 -14.57 9.95
CA VAL A 204 -19.42 -14.71 8.69
C VAL A 204 -20.00 -13.35 8.31
N ASN A 205 -19.45 -12.72 7.28
CA ASN A 205 -19.70 -11.33 6.97
C ASN A 205 -20.63 -11.08 5.75
N GLY A 206 -21.39 -12.06 5.30
CA GLY A 206 -22.40 -11.84 4.28
C GLY A 206 -21.85 -11.25 2.96
N GLY A 207 -20.71 -11.75 2.46
CA GLY A 207 -20.05 -11.19 1.27
C GLY A 207 -19.35 -9.83 1.50
N LYS A 208 -19.08 -9.46 2.74
CA LYS A 208 -18.41 -8.22 3.13
C LYS A 208 -16.92 -8.28 2.81
N PHE A 209 -16.31 -7.12 2.56
CA PHE A 209 -14.88 -7.00 2.40
C PHE A 209 -14.15 -7.12 3.73
N LEU A 210 -12.95 -7.69 3.71
CA LEU A 210 -12.13 -7.90 4.90
C LEU A 210 -11.64 -6.57 5.51
N SER A 211 -11.24 -5.62 4.66
CA SER A 211 -10.74 -4.32 5.10
C SER A 211 -11.00 -3.24 4.07
N THR A 212 -11.45 -2.08 4.52
CA THR A 212 -11.61 -0.88 3.69
C THR A 212 -10.38 0.03 3.68
N GLU A 213 -9.34 -0.32 4.40
CA GLU A 213 -8.04 0.37 4.35
C GLU A 213 -7.22 0.05 3.10
N GLN A 214 -7.52 -1.09 2.49
CA GLN A 214 -6.87 -1.60 1.29
C GLN A 214 -7.68 -1.23 0.04
N TRP A 215 -7.30 -1.80 -1.10
CA TRP A 215 -7.97 -1.54 -2.39
C TRP A 215 -9.47 -1.83 -2.41
N ASP A 216 -9.96 -2.62 -1.46
CA ASP A 216 -11.39 -2.87 -1.30
C ASP A 216 -12.17 -1.62 -0.89
N GLY A 217 -11.55 -0.70 -0.16
CA GLY A 217 -12.13 0.61 0.17
C GLY A 217 -12.16 1.61 -0.98
N TYR A 218 -11.53 1.29 -2.12
CA TYR A 218 -11.37 2.16 -3.31
C TYR A 218 -11.76 1.40 -4.58
N TRP A 219 -12.90 0.74 -4.52
CA TRP A 219 -13.38 -0.18 -5.55
C TRP A 219 -13.44 0.43 -6.94
N ALA A 220 -13.96 1.65 -7.06
CA ALA A 220 -14.10 2.35 -8.34
C ALA A 220 -12.74 2.60 -8.99
N GLU A 221 -11.79 3.13 -8.24
CA GLU A 221 -10.43 3.38 -8.73
C GLU A 221 -9.70 2.08 -9.09
N ARG A 222 -9.80 1.05 -8.24
CA ARG A 222 -9.22 -0.27 -8.55
C ARG A 222 -9.75 -0.83 -9.86
N ARG A 223 -11.07 -0.77 -10.07
CA ARG A 223 -11.71 -1.23 -11.31
C ARG A 223 -11.24 -0.44 -12.53
N GLU A 224 -11.10 0.88 -12.39
CA GLU A 224 -10.57 1.75 -13.44
C GLU A 224 -9.16 1.30 -13.86
N LEU A 225 -8.27 1.02 -12.91
CA LEU A 225 -6.90 0.56 -13.17
C LEU A 225 -6.87 -0.82 -13.83
N ILE A 226 -7.73 -1.76 -13.42
CA ILE A 226 -7.84 -3.08 -14.04
C ILE A 226 -8.27 -2.95 -15.51
N VAL A 227 -9.25 -2.12 -15.79
CA VAL A 227 -9.71 -1.88 -17.15
C VAL A 227 -8.61 -1.24 -18.01
N GLN A 228 -7.86 -0.30 -17.45
CA GLN A 228 -6.75 0.34 -18.14
C GLN A 228 -5.62 -0.63 -18.47
N ALA A 229 -5.27 -1.52 -17.52
CA ALA A 229 -4.22 -2.53 -17.69
C ALA A 229 -4.64 -3.69 -18.60
N SER A 230 -5.93 -3.90 -18.79
CA SER A 230 -6.43 -5.00 -19.63
C SER A 230 -6.03 -4.79 -21.08
N PRO A 231 -5.48 -5.80 -21.78
CA PRO A 231 -5.20 -5.70 -23.20
C PRO A 231 -6.49 -5.26 -23.91
N ARG A 232 -6.43 -4.18 -24.64
CA ARG A 232 -7.54 -3.80 -25.52
C ARG A 232 -7.78 -5.01 -26.41
N ARG A 233 -8.94 -5.64 -26.30
CA ARG A 233 -9.37 -6.57 -27.34
C ARG A 233 -9.37 -5.75 -28.61
N LEU A 234 -8.34 -5.93 -29.43
CA LEU A 234 -8.40 -5.47 -30.80
C LEU A 234 -9.63 -6.16 -31.37
N GLY A 235 -10.69 -5.40 -31.58
CA GLY A 235 -11.88 -5.88 -32.24
C GLY A 235 -11.51 -6.43 -33.61
N PRO A 236 -12.33 -7.30 -34.16
CA PRO A 236 -12.08 -7.90 -35.46
C PRO A 236 -11.96 -6.84 -36.56
#